data_9a308485b2898ce3080c33df362e2acc
#
_entry.id   9a308485b2898ce3080c33df362e2acc
#
_cell.length_a   1.000
_cell.length_b   1.000
_cell.length_c   1.000
_cell.angle_alpha   90.00
_cell.angle_beta   90.00
_cell.angle_gamma   90.00
#
_symmetry.space_group_name_H-M   'P 1'
#
loop_
_entity.id
_entity.type
_entity.pdbx_description
1 polymer ?
#
loop_
_entity_poly.entity_id
_entity_poly.type
_entity_poly.pdbx_seq_one_letter_code
_entity_poly.pdbx_strand_id
1 'polypeptide(L)'
;MKTFRHTTPILSLLLLAACAGGTPRPESLTPMPPRSAEATVPREGVEYAVYRSDGSPARLADVLSNLDTVDVLLFGEEHDDVVGHRLQLEVFRRVLADVGGRGPMAGPGAPGRTGAERPDGRELRDVRLSLEMFERDVQVVLDEYLADLITEDHFLASARPWDNYERDYRPMVELAKHVSVPIVAANAPRRYVNRASRLGRASLETLSEEARAWLPPLPYPGASDPYRAEWDALMGDAAMHMSGDPLDGQTLWDASMGQSIAQALAADGPYPPLVLHLAGGFHVENGTGIPETIEHYRPGTSVRSVAVRAVSEPSVFDEEMDGAGDYVILTLDPGGE
;
A
#
# COMPACT_ATOMS: atom_id res chain seq x y z
N MET A 1 8.10 -65.62 60.92
CA MET A 1 6.72 -65.60 60.42
C MET A 1 6.64 -64.59 59.28
N LYS A 2 6.62 -65.10 58.03
CA LYS A 2 6.62 -64.30 56.82
C LYS A 2 5.27 -64.48 56.14
N THR A 3 4.52 -63.44 56.01
CA THR A 3 3.22 -63.45 55.31
C THR A 3 3.47 -62.87 53.86
N PHE A 4 3.30 -63.73 52.88
CA PHE A 4 3.21 -63.41 51.50
C PHE A 4 1.87 -62.78 51.13
N ARG A 5 1.84 -61.62 50.51
CA ARG A 5 0.67 -61.03 49.83
C ARG A 5 0.79 -61.20 48.36
N HIS A 6 -0.15 -61.89 47.76
CA HIS A 6 -0.31 -62.05 46.31
C HIS A 6 -0.83 -60.73 45.68
N THR A 7 -0.15 -60.22 44.68
CA THR A 7 -0.64 -59.17 43.81
C THR A 7 -1.06 -59.79 42.48
N THR A 8 -2.32 -59.65 42.15
CA THR A 8 -2.95 -60.04 40.90
C THR A 8 -2.66 -58.97 39.81
N PRO A 9 -2.27 -59.31 38.60
CA PRO A 9 -2.14 -58.33 37.52
C PRO A 9 -3.51 -58.03 36.90
N ILE A 10 -3.86 -56.77 36.84
CA ILE A 10 -5.00 -56.26 36.08
C ILE A 10 -4.63 -56.18 34.61
N LEU A 11 -5.32 -57.00 33.82
CA LEU A 11 -5.20 -57.02 32.36
C LEU A 11 -5.97 -55.83 31.78
N SER A 12 -5.26 -54.79 31.34
CA SER A 12 -5.88 -53.67 30.65
C SER A 12 -6.22 -54.03 29.22
N LEU A 13 -7.51 -54.10 28.92
CA LEU A 13 -8.08 -54.33 27.61
C LEU A 13 -7.97 -53.03 26.78
N LEU A 14 -7.08 -52.99 25.81
CA LEU A 14 -6.96 -51.92 24.81
C LEU A 14 -8.12 -52.06 23.79
N LEU A 15 -9.13 -51.19 23.91
CA LEU A 15 -10.13 -51.01 22.87
C LEU A 15 -9.51 -50.21 21.72
N LEU A 16 -9.25 -50.87 20.60
CA LEU A 16 -8.94 -50.22 19.31
C LEU A 16 -10.23 -49.61 18.75
N ALA A 17 -10.41 -48.30 18.94
CA ALA A 17 -11.41 -47.54 18.20
C ALA A 17 -10.89 -47.32 16.74
N ALA A 18 -11.52 -48.00 15.80
CA ALA A 18 -11.32 -47.79 14.36
C ALA A 18 -11.84 -46.38 14.01
N CYS A 19 -10.95 -45.42 13.80
CA CYS A 19 -11.31 -44.15 13.19
C CYS A 19 -11.68 -44.42 11.72
N ALA A 20 -12.97 -44.37 11.40
CA ALA A 20 -13.47 -44.25 10.06
C ALA A 20 -12.97 -42.93 9.50
N GLY A 21 -12.02 -43.00 8.56
CA GLY A 21 -11.52 -41.84 7.82
C GLY A 21 -12.61 -41.28 6.93
N GLY A 22 -13.31 -40.26 7.45
CA GLY A 22 -14.07 -39.34 6.61
C GLY A 22 -13.06 -38.43 5.91
N THR A 23 -13.00 -38.48 4.58
CA THR A 23 -12.31 -37.46 3.77
C THR A 23 -12.86 -36.09 4.19
N PRO A 24 -12.01 -35.11 4.51
CA PRO A 24 -12.49 -33.76 4.76
C PRO A 24 -13.17 -33.30 3.46
N ARG A 25 -14.45 -33.03 3.57
CA ARG A 25 -15.22 -32.34 2.54
C ARG A 25 -14.55 -30.98 2.39
N PRO A 26 -14.22 -30.48 1.18
CA PRO A 26 -13.74 -29.15 1.04
C PRO A 26 -14.78 -28.23 1.67
N GLU A 27 -14.38 -27.49 2.70
CA GLU A 27 -15.21 -26.42 3.27
C GLU A 27 -15.66 -25.56 2.11
N SER A 28 -16.96 -25.40 1.98
CA SER A 28 -17.58 -24.55 1.00
C SER A 28 -16.91 -23.18 1.12
N LEU A 29 -16.38 -22.68 0.00
CA LEU A 29 -15.97 -21.30 -0.15
C LEU A 29 -16.98 -20.44 0.60
N THR A 30 -16.56 -19.83 1.68
CA THR A 30 -17.40 -18.91 2.43
C THR A 30 -17.93 -17.90 1.41
N PRO A 31 -19.25 -17.70 1.29
CA PRO A 31 -19.76 -16.69 0.38
C PRO A 31 -19.07 -15.38 0.75
N MET A 32 -18.52 -14.69 -0.24
CA MET A 32 -18.02 -13.34 -0.06
C MET A 32 -19.00 -12.59 0.84
N PRO A 33 -18.58 -11.98 1.96
CA PRO A 33 -19.49 -11.25 2.82
C PRO A 33 -20.32 -10.32 1.95
N PRO A 34 -21.61 -10.10 2.27
CA PRO A 34 -22.49 -9.28 1.45
C PRO A 34 -21.73 -7.98 1.19
N ARG A 35 -21.60 -7.63 -0.09
CA ARG A 35 -20.92 -6.42 -0.57
C ARG A 35 -21.19 -5.31 0.45
N SER A 36 -20.18 -4.97 1.25
CA SER A 36 -20.20 -3.74 2.03
C SER A 36 -20.61 -2.67 1.03
N ALA A 37 -21.71 -1.97 1.30
CA ALA A 37 -22.47 -1.12 0.41
C ALA A 37 -21.57 -0.64 -0.73
N GLU A 38 -21.81 -1.12 -1.96
CA GLU A 38 -20.89 -0.92 -3.10
C GLU A 38 -20.36 0.49 -3.00
N ALA A 39 -19.07 0.66 -2.74
CA ALA A 39 -18.49 1.98 -2.62
C ALA A 39 -18.80 2.66 -3.95
N THR A 40 -19.81 3.55 -3.94
CA THR A 40 -20.30 4.17 -5.16
C THR A 40 -19.15 4.91 -5.78
N VAL A 41 -18.88 4.65 -7.06
CA VAL A 41 -17.83 5.34 -7.80
C VAL A 41 -18.08 6.85 -7.68
N PRO A 42 -17.11 7.65 -7.20
CA PRO A 42 -17.26 9.09 -7.08
C PRO A 42 -17.56 9.71 -8.43
N ARG A 43 -18.41 10.74 -8.44
CA ARG A 43 -18.85 11.39 -9.68
C ARG A 43 -17.96 12.58 -10.01
N GLU A 44 -17.23 12.48 -11.12
CA GLU A 44 -16.44 13.58 -11.68
C GLU A 44 -17.32 14.80 -11.96
N GLY A 45 -16.85 15.99 -11.59
CA GLY A 45 -17.60 17.24 -11.70
C GLY A 45 -18.65 17.46 -10.61
N VAL A 46 -18.80 16.54 -9.64
CA VAL A 46 -19.75 16.64 -8.51
C VAL A 46 -19.05 16.36 -7.19
N GLU A 47 -18.42 15.20 -7.05
CA GLU A 47 -17.73 14.80 -5.82
C GLU A 47 -16.21 15.02 -5.93
N TYR A 48 -15.69 15.15 -7.13
CA TYR A 48 -14.30 15.54 -7.37
C TYR A 48 -14.14 16.24 -8.72
N ALA A 49 -13.06 16.99 -8.86
CA ALA A 49 -12.60 17.55 -10.13
C ALA A 49 -11.10 17.29 -10.31
N VAL A 50 -10.67 17.19 -11.57
CA VAL A 50 -9.29 16.91 -11.94
C VAL A 50 -8.70 18.10 -12.67
N TYR A 51 -7.48 18.42 -12.33
CA TYR A 51 -6.70 19.50 -12.93
C TYR A 51 -5.30 19.01 -13.32
N ARG A 52 -4.69 19.68 -14.26
CA ARG A 52 -3.26 19.53 -14.54
C ARG A 52 -2.45 20.34 -13.54
N SER A 53 -1.15 20.17 -13.57
CA SER A 53 -0.19 20.89 -12.74
C SER A 53 -0.35 22.43 -12.76
N ASP A 54 -0.83 22.99 -13.86
CA ASP A 54 -1.04 24.42 -14.07
C ASP A 54 -2.47 24.90 -13.76
N GLY A 55 -3.27 24.10 -13.08
CA GLY A 55 -4.65 24.39 -12.75
C GLY A 55 -5.64 24.28 -13.94
N SER A 56 -5.18 23.93 -15.14
CA SER A 56 -6.08 23.73 -16.27
C SER A 56 -6.94 22.48 -16.06
N PRO A 57 -8.26 22.53 -16.39
CA PRO A 57 -9.15 21.38 -16.21
C PRO A 57 -8.69 20.14 -16.95
N ALA A 58 -8.79 18.99 -16.32
CA ALA A 58 -8.52 17.68 -16.86
C ALA A 58 -9.60 16.68 -16.43
N ARG A 59 -9.43 15.42 -16.77
CA ARG A 59 -10.33 14.33 -16.40
C ARG A 59 -9.55 13.17 -15.82
N LEU A 60 -10.19 12.32 -15.04
CA LEU A 60 -9.57 11.09 -14.53
C LEU A 60 -9.03 10.21 -15.67
N ALA A 61 -9.69 10.24 -16.84
CA ALA A 61 -9.20 9.54 -18.02
C ALA A 61 -7.84 10.07 -18.52
N ASP A 62 -7.53 11.36 -18.32
CA ASP A 62 -6.23 11.94 -18.66
C ASP A 62 -5.13 11.43 -17.70
N VAL A 63 -5.44 11.34 -16.40
CA VAL A 63 -4.55 10.75 -15.38
C VAL A 63 -4.16 9.32 -15.75
N LEU A 64 -5.10 8.54 -16.27
CA LEU A 64 -4.92 7.13 -16.61
C LEU A 64 -4.50 6.90 -18.05
N SER A 65 -4.34 7.95 -18.84
CA SER A 65 -3.90 7.81 -20.23
C SER A 65 -2.42 7.40 -20.33
N ASN A 66 -2.07 6.57 -21.31
CA ASN A 66 -0.68 6.17 -21.60
C ASN A 66 0.10 5.61 -20.39
N LEU A 67 -0.58 4.87 -19.49
CA LEU A 67 0.09 4.23 -18.34
C LEU A 67 1.07 3.12 -18.77
N ASP A 68 1.03 2.67 -20.00
CA ASP A 68 2.03 1.78 -20.61
C ASP A 68 3.44 2.39 -20.67
N THR A 69 3.55 3.71 -20.63
CA THR A 69 4.84 4.45 -20.62
C THR A 69 5.24 4.95 -19.23
N VAL A 70 4.45 4.67 -18.20
CA VAL A 70 4.66 5.09 -16.81
C VAL A 70 5.06 3.89 -15.98
N ASP A 71 6.12 3.98 -15.18
CA ASP A 71 6.55 2.90 -14.29
C ASP A 71 5.82 2.97 -12.95
N VAL A 72 5.57 4.18 -12.45
CA VAL A 72 4.95 4.42 -11.14
C VAL A 72 3.85 5.47 -11.27
N LEU A 73 2.64 5.12 -10.82
CA LEU A 73 1.58 6.07 -10.52
C LEU A 73 1.60 6.33 -9.02
N LEU A 74 2.10 7.49 -8.61
CA LEU A 74 2.05 7.96 -7.22
C LEU A 74 0.74 8.68 -7.01
N PHE A 75 -0.01 8.27 -5.98
CA PHE A 75 -1.28 8.87 -5.65
C PHE A 75 -1.23 9.38 -4.20
N GLY A 76 -1.15 10.68 -4.04
CA GLY A 76 -1.21 11.36 -2.75
C GLY A 76 -2.62 11.28 -2.15
N GLU A 77 -2.72 11.34 -0.82
CA GLU A 77 -4.00 11.28 -0.13
C GLU A 77 -4.02 12.18 1.11
N GLU A 78 -5.22 12.59 1.50
CA GLU A 78 -5.52 12.92 2.88
C GLU A 78 -6.11 11.67 3.54
N HIS A 79 -5.54 11.24 4.67
CA HIS A 79 -5.81 9.90 5.24
C HIS A 79 -7.26 9.66 5.70
N ASP A 80 -8.06 10.70 5.84
CA ASP A 80 -9.46 10.66 6.25
C ASP A 80 -10.45 11.08 5.14
N ASP A 81 -9.95 11.39 3.94
CA ASP A 81 -10.77 11.74 2.78
C ASP A 81 -11.51 10.53 2.20
N VAL A 82 -12.78 10.39 2.59
CA VAL A 82 -13.66 9.29 2.14
C VAL A 82 -13.87 9.29 0.62
N VAL A 83 -13.92 10.47 -0.02
CA VAL A 83 -14.09 10.57 -1.48
C VAL A 83 -12.80 10.15 -2.17
N GLY A 84 -11.66 10.61 -1.65
CA GLY A 84 -10.33 10.22 -2.11
C GLY A 84 -10.12 8.72 -2.07
N HIS A 85 -10.43 8.05 -0.97
CA HIS A 85 -10.29 6.59 -0.86
C HIS A 85 -11.19 5.81 -1.82
N ARG A 86 -12.43 6.27 -2.03
CA ARG A 86 -13.30 5.65 -3.06
C ARG A 86 -12.73 5.86 -4.47
N LEU A 87 -12.13 7.01 -4.71
CA LEU A 87 -11.47 7.30 -5.97
C LEU A 87 -10.22 6.44 -6.20
N GLN A 88 -9.40 6.21 -5.16
CA GLN A 88 -8.26 5.29 -5.21
C GLN A 88 -8.69 3.88 -5.63
N LEU A 89 -9.78 3.37 -5.07
CA LEU A 89 -10.34 2.07 -5.46
C LEU A 89 -10.77 2.07 -6.94
N GLU A 90 -11.39 3.13 -7.42
CA GLU A 90 -11.78 3.26 -8.83
C GLU A 90 -10.57 3.36 -9.75
N VAL A 91 -9.54 4.13 -9.37
CA VAL A 91 -8.25 4.20 -10.08
C VAL A 91 -7.62 2.82 -10.17
N PHE A 92 -7.56 2.08 -9.06
CA PHE A 92 -7.00 0.73 -9.06
C PHE A 92 -7.77 -0.22 -9.99
N ARG A 93 -9.12 -0.18 -9.97
CA ARG A 93 -9.96 -0.96 -10.91
C ARG A 93 -9.65 -0.64 -12.37
N ARG A 94 -9.50 0.64 -12.71
CA ARG A 94 -9.18 1.06 -14.08
C ARG A 94 -7.77 0.68 -14.49
N VAL A 95 -6.79 0.85 -13.62
CA VAL A 95 -5.42 0.40 -13.85
C VAL A 95 -5.39 -1.09 -14.16
N LEU A 96 -6.12 -1.90 -13.40
CA LEU A 96 -6.22 -3.35 -13.65
C LEU A 96 -6.90 -3.67 -14.99
N ALA A 97 -7.91 -2.91 -15.38
CA ALA A 97 -8.62 -3.10 -16.64
C ALA A 97 -7.79 -2.66 -17.86
N ASP A 98 -7.06 -1.56 -17.71
CA ASP A 98 -6.38 -0.89 -18.84
C ASP A 98 -4.93 -1.33 -19.03
N VAL A 99 -4.22 -1.69 -17.97
CA VAL A 99 -2.79 -2.04 -18.00
C VAL A 99 -2.57 -3.49 -17.60
N GLY A 100 -3.28 -3.94 -16.57
CA GLY A 100 -3.08 -5.25 -15.97
C GLY A 100 -3.56 -6.39 -16.86
N GLY A 101 -2.78 -7.45 -17.00
CA GLY A 101 -3.16 -8.69 -17.65
C GLY A 101 -4.16 -9.53 -16.85
N ARG A 102 -4.53 -9.09 -15.64
CA ARG A 102 -5.47 -9.78 -14.76
C ARG A 102 -6.78 -9.01 -14.71
N GLY A 103 -7.82 -9.58 -15.29
CA GLY A 103 -9.18 -9.06 -15.14
C GLY A 103 -9.86 -9.71 -13.93
N PRO A 104 -11.00 -9.15 -13.47
CA PRO A 104 -11.76 -9.65 -12.32
C PRO A 104 -12.30 -11.09 -12.49
N MET A 105 -11.99 -11.75 -13.61
CA MET A 105 -12.39 -13.14 -13.95
C MET A 105 -11.23 -14.15 -13.83
N ALA A 106 -10.01 -13.72 -13.51
CA ALA A 106 -8.91 -14.64 -13.28
C ALA A 106 -8.99 -15.14 -11.83
N GLY A 107 -9.34 -16.41 -11.65
CA GLY A 107 -9.41 -17.05 -10.32
C GLY A 107 -8.05 -17.04 -9.60
N PRO A 108 -8.04 -17.27 -8.28
CA PRO A 108 -6.81 -17.36 -7.48
C PRO A 108 -5.82 -18.36 -8.10
N GLY A 109 -4.56 -17.95 -8.25
CA GLY A 109 -3.52 -18.82 -8.83
C GLY A 109 -3.47 -18.89 -10.35
N ALA A 110 -4.29 -18.13 -11.08
CA ALA A 110 -4.11 -18.01 -12.51
C ALA A 110 -2.78 -17.30 -12.82
N PRO A 111 -1.92 -17.86 -13.70
CA PRO A 111 -0.69 -17.20 -14.09
C PRO A 111 -1.01 -15.82 -14.66
N GLY A 112 -0.22 -14.81 -14.28
CA GLY A 112 -0.32 -13.49 -14.89
C GLY A 112 -0.28 -13.61 -16.41
N ARG A 113 -1.06 -12.79 -17.11
CA ARG A 113 -1.07 -12.77 -18.58
C ARG A 113 0.01 -11.82 -19.13
N THR A 114 1.14 -11.69 -18.43
CA THR A 114 2.32 -10.96 -18.92
C THR A 114 2.69 -11.48 -20.32
N GLY A 115 2.87 -10.58 -21.26
CA GLY A 115 3.12 -10.93 -22.66
C GLY A 115 1.88 -11.30 -23.47
N ALA A 116 0.65 -11.21 -22.91
CA ALA A 116 -0.56 -11.24 -23.71
C ALA A 116 -0.81 -9.84 -24.32
N GLU A 117 -1.09 -9.82 -25.60
CA GLU A 117 -1.44 -8.58 -26.30
C GLU A 117 -2.89 -8.18 -26.02
N ARG A 118 -3.13 -6.90 -25.85
CA ARG A 118 -4.47 -6.30 -25.84
C ARG A 118 -5.06 -6.32 -27.25
N PRO A 119 -6.40 -6.14 -27.39
CA PRO A 119 -7.03 -5.99 -28.70
C PRO A 119 -6.46 -4.82 -29.53
N ASP A 120 -5.86 -3.83 -28.87
CA ASP A 120 -5.21 -2.67 -29.49
C ASP A 120 -3.70 -2.89 -29.76
N GLY A 121 -3.18 -4.11 -29.59
CA GLY A 121 -1.79 -4.49 -29.85
C GLY A 121 -0.80 -4.08 -28.76
N ARG A 122 -1.25 -3.50 -27.65
CA ARG A 122 -0.38 -3.18 -26.50
C ARG A 122 -0.20 -4.41 -25.61
N GLU A 123 1.01 -4.54 -25.04
CA GLU A 123 1.29 -5.62 -24.11
C GLU A 123 0.67 -5.37 -22.74
N LEU A 124 0.21 -6.43 -22.12
CA LEU A 124 -0.27 -6.40 -20.73
C LEU A 124 0.93 -6.42 -19.78
N ARG A 125 0.92 -5.55 -18.80
CA ARG A 125 1.93 -5.46 -17.74
C ARG A 125 1.37 -6.01 -16.42
N ASP A 126 2.25 -6.54 -15.58
CA ASP A 126 1.88 -6.80 -14.20
C ASP A 126 1.63 -5.47 -13.47
N VAL A 127 0.69 -5.51 -12.53
CA VAL A 127 0.40 -4.38 -11.64
C VAL A 127 0.78 -4.78 -10.22
N ARG A 128 1.37 -3.86 -9.48
CA ARG A 128 1.64 -4.00 -8.05
C ARG A 128 0.98 -2.85 -7.31
N LEU A 129 0.26 -3.17 -6.25
CA LEU A 129 -0.28 -2.19 -5.33
C LEU A 129 0.74 -1.98 -4.20
N SER A 130 1.21 -0.76 -3.99
CA SER A 130 2.17 -0.42 -2.95
C SER A 130 1.53 0.56 -1.98
N LEU A 131 1.58 0.25 -0.69
CA LEU A 131 0.82 0.99 0.32
C LEU A 131 1.72 1.49 1.44
N GLU A 132 1.61 2.79 1.74
CA GLU A 132 2.23 3.40 2.92
C GLU A 132 1.73 2.76 4.21
N MET A 133 0.45 2.46 4.28
CA MET A 133 -0.24 1.97 5.47
C MET A 133 0.43 0.74 6.10
N PHE A 134 1.08 -0.12 5.30
CA PHE A 134 1.73 -1.32 5.80
C PHE A 134 3.24 -1.15 5.98
N GLU A 135 3.72 -1.51 7.17
CA GLU A 135 5.14 -1.53 7.49
C GLU A 135 5.82 -2.78 6.90
N ARG A 136 7.06 -2.67 6.44
CA ARG A 136 7.83 -3.76 5.78
C ARG A 136 7.91 -5.05 6.57
N ASP A 137 7.97 -4.96 7.90
CA ASP A 137 8.10 -6.13 8.78
C ASP A 137 6.82 -6.97 8.86
N VAL A 138 5.71 -6.52 8.26
CA VAL A 138 4.49 -7.31 8.12
C VAL A 138 4.25 -7.87 6.72
N GLN A 139 5.20 -7.70 5.78
CA GLN A 139 5.03 -8.20 4.41
C GLN A 139 4.65 -9.68 4.37
N VAL A 140 5.30 -10.51 5.18
CA VAL A 140 5.01 -11.95 5.24
C VAL A 140 3.57 -12.24 5.66
N VAL A 141 3.06 -11.48 6.62
CA VAL A 141 1.66 -11.61 7.10
C VAL A 141 0.67 -11.21 6.02
N LEU A 142 1.00 -10.15 5.29
CA LEU A 142 0.19 -9.67 4.15
C LEU A 142 0.18 -10.71 3.02
N ASP A 143 1.33 -11.28 2.67
CA ASP A 143 1.44 -12.32 1.64
C ASP A 143 0.65 -13.58 2.01
N GLU A 144 0.71 -14.02 3.27
CA GLU A 144 -0.06 -15.15 3.79
C GLU A 144 -1.57 -14.89 3.71
N TYR A 145 -2.01 -13.66 4.02
CA TYR A 145 -3.41 -13.29 3.88
C TYR A 145 -3.88 -13.27 2.42
N LEU A 146 -3.09 -12.68 1.54
CA LEU A 146 -3.40 -12.65 0.10
C LEU A 146 -3.45 -14.05 -0.51
N ALA A 147 -2.67 -14.99 0.03
CA ALA A 147 -2.62 -16.39 -0.39
C ALA A 147 -3.68 -17.29 0.29
N ASP A 148 -4.60 -16.75 1.09
CA ASP A 148 -5.60 -17.50 1.88
C ASP A 148 -5.00 -18.50 2.89
N LEU A 149 -3.76 -18.27 3.36
CA LEU A 149 -3.10 -19.13 4.34
C LEU A 149 -3.52 -18.79 5.78
N ILE A 150 -3.94 -17.55 6.02
CA ILE A 150 -4.44 -17.07 7.33
C ILE A 150 -5.78 -16.37 7.15
N THR A 151 -6.58 -16.32 8.22
CA THR A 151 -7.84 -15.59 8.21
C THR A 151 -7.63 -14.09 8.32
N GLU A 152 -8.64 -13.30 7.96
CA GLU A 152 -8.61 -11.84 8.09
C GLU A 152 -8.38 -11.41 9.54
N ASP A 153 -8.99 -12.09 10.55
CA ASP A 153 -8.78 -11.77 11.95
C ASP A 153 -7.30 -11.88 12.37
N HIS A 154 -6.62 -12.93 11.92
CA HIS A 154 -5.18 -13.10 12.18
C HIS A 154 -4.33 -12.09 11.44
N PHE A 155 -4.71 -11.75 10.20
CA PHE A 155 -4.06 -10.69 9.43
C PHE A 155 -4.19 -9.35 10.15
N LEU A 156 -5.39 -8.93 10.53
CA LEU A 156 -5.63 -7.66 11.23
C LEU A 156 -4.87 -7.57 12.55
N ALA A 157 -4.87 -8.67 13.33
CA ALA A 157 -4.15 -8.71 14.61
C ALA A 157 -2.63 -8.57 14.46
N SER A 158 -2.06 -8.97 13.32
CA SER A 158 -0.61 -9.04 13.11
C SER A 158 -0.05 -7.94 12.20
N ALA A 159 -0.83 -7.49 11.21
CA ALA A 159 -0.40 -6.50 10.23
C ALA A 159 -0.47 -5.05 10.74
N ARG A 160 -1.15 -4.81 11.83
CA ARG A 160 -1.26 -3.47 12.45
C ARG A 160 -1.76 -2.39 11.48
N PRO A 161 -2.86 -2.64 10.73
CA PRO A 161 -3.38 -1.64 9.82
C PRO A 161 -3.82 -0.37 10.57
N TRP A 162 -4.01 0.71 9.86
CA TRP A 162 -4.54 1.96 10.43
C TRP A 162 -5.99 1.81 10.84
N ASP A 163 -6.47 2.67 11.74
CA ASP A 163 -7.81 2.59 12.33
C ASP A 163 -8.95 2.71 11.29
N ASN A 164 -8.70 3.41 10.17
CA ASN A 164 -9.63 3.57 9.06
C ASN A 164 -9.56 2.43 8.01
N TYR A 165 -8.76 1.37 8.26
CA TYR A 165 -8.55 0.27 7.32
C TYR A 165 -9.84 -0.31 6.76
N GLU A 166 -10.80 -0.65 7.64
CA GLU A 166 -12.05 -1.34 7.27
C GLU A 166 -12.85 -0.55 6.22
N ARG A 167 -12.91 0.76 6.37
CA ARG A 167 -13.67 1.64 5.48
C ARG A 167 -12.88 1.96 4.21
N ASP A 168 -11.61 2.30 4.34
CA ASP A 168 -10.86 3.02 3.30
C ASP A 168 -9.93 2.11 2.52
N TYR A 169 -9.19 1.21 3.16
CA TYR A 169 -8.15 0.40 2.51
C TYR A 169 -8.57 -1.04 2.24
N ARG A 170 -9.41 -1.62 3.09
CA ARG A 170 -9.89 -3.00 2.95
C ARG A 170 -10.46 -3.29 1.56
N PRO A 171 -11.29 -2.40 0.95
CA PRO A 171 -11.83 -2.66 -0.39
C PRO A 171 -10.76 -2.88 -1.47
N MET A 172 -9.62 -2.18 -1.39
CA MET A 172 -8.50 -2.36 -2.32
C MET A 172 -7.71 -3.63 -2.02
N VAL A 173 -7.48 -3.94 -0.73
CA VAL A 173 -6.79 -5.17 -0.32
C VAL A 173 -7.58 -6.40 -0.75
N GLU A 174 -8.89 -6.39 -0.55
CA GLU A 174 -9.78 -7.47 -0.99
C GLU A 174 -9.84 -7.60 -2.52
N LEU A 175 -9.85 -6.49 -3.24
CA LEU A 175 -9.77 -6.51 -4.69
C LEU A 175 -8.44 -7.12 -5.15
N ALA A 176 -7.30 -6.67 -4.59
CA ALA A 176 -5.98 -7.19 -4.91
C ALA A 176 -5.89 -8.71 -4.64
N LYS A 177 -6.40 -9.15 -3.48
CA LYS A 177 -6.52 -10.57 -3.12
C LYS A 177 -7.33 -11.34 -4.13
N HIS A 178 -8.52 -10.86 -4.47
CA HIS A 178 -9.43 -11.52 -5.41
C HIS A 178 -8.82 -11.71 -6.81
N VAL A 179 -8.07 -10.72 -7.29
CA VAL A 179 -7.43 -10.77 -8.62
C VAL A 179 -5.96 -11.22 -8.57
N SER A 180 -5.46 -11.61 -7.40
CA SER A 180 -4.09 -12.06 -7.17
C SER A 180 -3.02 -11.01 -7.56
N VAL A 181 -3.27 -9.75 -7.26
CA VAL A 181 -2.28 -8.67 -7.39
C VAL A 181 -1.43 -8.60 -6.13
N PRO A 182 -0.09 -8.62 -6.24
CA PRO A 182 0.78 -8.45 -5.09
C PRO A 182 0.61 -7.08 -4.44
N ILE A 183 0.59 -7.05 -3.10
CA ILE A 183 0.64 -5.81 -2.33
C ILE A 183 2.01 -5.68 -1.68
N VAL A 184 2.61 -4.50 -1.80
CA VAL A 184 3.90 -4.16 -1.21
C VAL A 184 3.66 -3.37 0.07
N ALA A 185 4.08 -3.91 1.21
CA ALA A 185 4.19 -3.19 2.47
C ALA A 185 5.40 -2.25 2.39
N ALA A 186 5.14 -0.97 2.10
CA ALA A 186 6.20 -0.08 1.62
C ALA A 186 6.94 0.66 2.73
N ASN A 187 6.30 0.82 3.90
CA ASN A 187 6.76 1.77 4.90
C ASN A 187 7.80 1.20 5.89
N ALA A 188 8.65 2.07 6.42
CA ALA A 188 9.57 1.70 7.50
C ALA A 188 8.80 1.39 8.79
N PRO A 189 9.21 0.38 9.57
CA PRO A 189 8.58 0.11 10.85
C PRO A 189 8.64 1.33 11.78
N ARG A 190 7.47 1.77 12.27
CA ARG A 190 7.30 2.99 13.08
C ARG A 190 8.25 3.08 14.27
N ARG A 191 8.63 1.95 14.87
CA ARG A 191 9.62 1.91 15.96
C ARG A 191 10.99 2.45 15.55
N TYR A 192 11.40 2.25 14.30
CA TYR A 192 12.68 2.75 13.77
C TYR A 192 12.56 4.19 13.30
N VAL A 193 11.43 4.59 12.75
CA VAL A 193 11.10 5.98 12.46
C VAL A 193 11.15 6.83 13.73
N ASN A 194 10.50 6.37 14.79
CA ASN A 194 10.57 7.03 16.10
C ASN A 194 12.02 7.10 16.64
N ARG A 195 12.83 6.05 16.40
CA ARG A 195 14.25 6.06 16.79
C ARG A 195 15.04 7.12 16.02
N ALA A 196 14.87 7.19 14.69
CA ALA A 196 15.53 8.16 13.84
C ALA A 196 15.16 9.59 14.27
N SER A 197 13.89 9.86 14.45
CA SER A 197 13.39 11.18 14.90
C SER A 197 13.98 11.61 16.25
N ARG A 198 14.09 10.71 17.22
CA ARG A 198 14.57 11.06 18.57
C ARG A 198 16.08 11.07 18.74
N LEU A 199 16.80 10.22 18.03
CA LEU A 199 18.21 9.93 18.25
C LEU A 199 19.08 10.22 17.03
N GLY A 200 18.48 10.70 15.95
CA GLY A 200 19.15 10.95 14.69
C GLY A 200 19.33 9.70 13.82
N ARG A 201 19.52 9.90 12.54
CA ARG A 201 19.65 8.87 11.49
C ARG A 201 20.76 7.86 11.78
N ALA A 202 21.91 8.33 12.25
CA ALA A 202 23.06 7.48 12.58
C ALA A 202 22.74 6.43 13.66
N SER A 203 21.71 6.68 14.50
CA SER A 203 21.30 5.71 15.52
C SER A 203 20.83 4.37 14.93
N LEU A 204 20.37 4.35 13.67
CA LEU A 204 19.91 3.13 12.99
C LEU A 204 21.06 2.17 12.66
N GLU A 205 22.28 2.65 12.51
CA GLU A 205 23.46 1.83 12.24
C GLU A 205 23.80 0.88 13.40
N THR A 206 23.32 1.20 14.61
CA THR A 206 23.52 0.37 15.81
C THR A 206 22.51 -0.77 15.95
N LEU A 207 21.52 -0.86 15.06
CA LEU A 207 20.55 -1.95 15.02
C LEU A 207 21.23 -3.25 14.56
N SER A 208 20.66 -4.40 14.95
CA SER A 208 21.10 -5.70 14.44
C SER A 208 20.90 -5.81 12.93
N GLU A 209 21.55 -6.77 12.30
CA GLU A 209 21.43 -7.02 10.86
C GLU A 209 19.97 -7.35 10.48
N GLU A 210 19.30 -8.18 11.26
CA GLU A 210 17.89 -8.56 11.05
C GLU A 210 16.96 -7.35 11.14
N ALA A 211 17.22 -6.43 12.08
CA ALA A 211 16.45 -5.20 12.21
C ALA A 211 16.67 -4.25 11.03
N ARG A 212 17.93 -4.15 10.56
CA ARG A 212 18.27 -3.31 9.40
C ARG A 212 17.72 -3.85 8.08
N ALA A 213 17.44 -5.17 8.00
CA ALA A 213 16.81 -5.75 6.82
C ALA A 213 15.42 -5.13 6.49
N TRP A 214 14.76 -4.54 7.48
CA TRP A 214 13.48 -3.84 7.29
C TRP A 214 13.63 -2.35 6.90
N LEU A 215 14.87 -1.86 6.79
CA LEU A 215 15.16 -0.47 6.48
C LEU A 215 15.70 -0.34 5.04
N PRO A 216 15.63 0.86 4.46
CA PRO A 216 16.40 1.15 3.26
C PRO A 216 17.91 1.05 3.58
N PRO A 217 18.79 0.93 2.55
CA PRO A 217 20.22 0.97 2.75
C PRO A 217 20.66 2.18 3.57
N LEU A 218 21.51 1.95 4.56
CA LEU A 218 22.03 3.01 5.43
C LEU A 218 23.41 3.49 4.93
N PRO A 219 23.68 4.80 4.94
CA PRO A 219 22.75 5.88 5.29
C PRO A 219 21.72 6.12 4.18
N TYR A 220 20.47 6.32 4.53
CA TYR A 220 19.41 6.68 3.57
C TYR A 220 19.50 8.18 3.18
N PRO A 221 18.90 8.62 2.06
CA PRO A 221 18.85 10.01 1.64
C PRO A 221 18.24 10.91 2.72
N GLY A 222 18.78 12.10 2.92
CA GLY A 222 18.17 13.12 3.77
C GLY A 222 17.25 14.02 2.96
N ALA A 223 16.57 14.94 3.65
CA ALA A 223 15.77 15.96 3.02
C ALA A 223 16.62 16.84 2.08
N SER A 224 16.13 17.06 0.88
CA SER A 224 16.62 18.13 0.00
C SER A 224 16.27 19.52 0.59
N ASP A 225 16.90 20.57 0.05
CA ASP A 225 16.56 21.93 0.50
C ASP A 225 15.09 22.29 0.23
N PRO A 226 14.49 21.97 -0.94
CA PRO A 226 13.06 22.16 -1.18
C PRO A 226 12.19 21.40 -0.17
N TYR A 227 12.46 20.11 0.05
CA TYR A 227 11.68 19.29 0.98
C TYR A 227 11.75 19.82 2.42
N ARG A 228 12.93 20.28 2.84
CA ARG A 228 13.10 20.93 4.16
C ARG A 228 12.28 22.21 4.26
N ALA A 229 12.26 23.03 3.20
CA ALA A 229 11.47 24.27 3.20
C ALA A 229 9.97 24.00 3.33
N GLU A 230 9.45 22.97 2.66
CA GLU A 230 8.07 22.53 2.77
C GLU A 230 7.76 21.99 4.17
N TRP A 231 8.67 21.19 4.74
CA TRP A 231 8.54 20.69 6.11
C TRP A 231 8.50 21.83 7.11
N ASP A 232 9.40 22.81 6.99
CA ASP A 232 9.45 23.95 7.89
C ASP A 232 8.20 24.83 7.75
N ALA A 233 7.65 24.96 6.55
CA ALA A 233 6.37 25.65 6.33
C ALA A 233 5.19 24.90 6.96
N LEU A 234 5.14 23.57 6.83
CA LEU A 234 4.09 22.74 7.40
C LEU A 234 4.14 22.71 8.93
N MET A 235 5.33 22.53 9.49
CA MET A 235 5.50 22.34 10.93
C MET A 235 5.50 23.67 11.71
N GLY A 236 5.93 24.76 11.08
CA GLY A 236 6.02 26.07 11.74
C GLY A 236 6.71 25.98 13.10
N ASP A 237 6.13 26.66 14.11
CA ASP A 237 6.65 26.65 15.47
C ASP A 237 6.54 25.29 16.20
N ALA A 238 5.73 24.35 15.68
CA ALA A 238 5.56 23.03 16.30
C ALA A 238 6.86 22.23 16.31
N ALA A 239 7.69 22.37 15.28
CA ALA A 239 8.99 21.70 15.19
C ALA A 239 9.93 22.06 16.36
N MET A 240 9.87 23.29 16.85
CA MET A 240 10.70 23.78 17.96
C MET A 240 10.37 23.14 19.33
N HIS A 241 9.19 22.55 19.46
CA HIS A 241 8.73 21.91 20.68
C HIS A 241 8.91 20.39 20.67
N MET A 242 9.39 19.81 19.55
CA MET A 242 9.60 18.37 19.44
C MET A 242 10.99 17.98 19.93
N SER A 243 11.08 16.79 20.54
CA SER A 243 12.36 16.21 20.96
C SER A 243 13.03 15.51 19.77
N GLY A 244 14.25 15.91 19.42
CA GLY A 244 14.98 15.38 18.28
C GLY A 244 14.69 16.12 16.98
N ASP A 245 14.91 15.46 15.84
CA ASP A 245 14.58 15.97 14.51
C ASP A 245 13.52 15.07 13.86
N PRO A 246 12.23 15.44 13.87
CA PRO A 246 11.17 14.65 13.24
C PRO A 246 11.36 14.45 11.74
N LEU A 247 12.07 15.37 11.07
CA LEU A 247 12.38 15.28 9.65
C LEU A 247 13.27 14.06 9.33
N ASP A 248 14.13 13.62 10.26
CA ASP A 248 14.88 12.36 10.10
C ASP A 248 13.97 11.12 10.05
N GLY A 249 12.84 11.15 10.77
CA GLY A 249 11.81 10.11 10.67
C GLY A 249 11.03 10.20 9.37
N GLN A 250 10.64 11.41 8.97
CA GLN A 250 9.90 11.66 7.73
C GLN A 250 10.68 11.18 6.51
N THR A 251 11.96 11.56 6.41
CA THR A 251 12.82 11.11 5.30
C THR A 251 13.13 9.60 5.34
N LEU A 252 13.03 8.94 6.51
CA LEU A 252 13.09 7.48 6.58
C LEU A 252 11.87 6.81 5.96
N TRP A 253 10.67 7.38 6.16
CA TRP A 253 9.46 6.91 5.50
C TRP A 253 9.60 7.04 3.98
N ASP A 254 9.97 8.23 3.46
CA ASP A 254 10.20 8.46 2.03
C ASP A 254 11.21 7.49 1.44
N ALA A 255 12.37 7.36 2.08
CA ALA A 255 13.42 6.45 1.64
C ALA A 255 12.97 4.98 1.63
N SER A 256 12.16 4.59 2.61
CA SER A 256 11.60 3.24 2.67
C SER A 256 10.62 2.99 1.53
N MET A 257 9.67 3.90 1.32
CA MET A 257 8.67 3.79 0.27
C MET A 257 9.30 3.84 -1.12
N GLY A 258 10.20 4.79 -1.39
CA GLY A 258 10.90 4.87 -2.66
C GLY A 258 11.75 3.64 -2.97
N GLN A 259 12.46 3.07 -1.97
CA GLN A 259 13.19 1.82 -2.15
C GLN A 259 12.25 0.63 -2.37
N SER A 260 11.12 0.55 -1.67
CA SER A 260 10.12 -0.51 -1.88
C SER A 260 9.57 -0.49 -3.30
N ILE A 261 9.29 0.70 -3.83
CA ILE A 261 8.86 0.91 -5.21
C ILE A 261 9.96 0.46 -6.17
N ALA A 262 11.21 0.89 -5.96
CA ALA A 262 12.35 0.51 -6.79
C ALA A 262 12.56 -1.01 -6.82
N GLN A 263 12.41 -1.70 -5.69
CA GLN A 263 12.46 -3.16 -5.61
C GLN A 263 11.27 -3.82 -6.31
N ALA A 264 10.07 -3.26 -6.17
CA ALA A 264 8.89 -3.75 -6.87
C ALA A 264 9.04 -3.68 -8.39
N LEU A 265 9.68 -2.64 -8.91
CA LEU A 265 9.98 -2.48 -10.34
C LEU A 265 11.09 -3.42 -10.85
N ALA A 266 11.95 -3.94 -9.97
CA ALA A 266 13.04 -4.85 -10.31
C ALA A 266 12.61 -6.32 -10.39
N ALA A 267 11.32 -6.62 -10.22
CA ALA A 267 10.82 -7.99 -10.28
C ALA A 267 11.03 -8.63 -11.65
N ASP A 268 11.24 -9.95 -11.62
CA ASP A 268 11.47 -10.76 -12.80
C ASP A 268 10.30 -10.70 -13.79
N GLY A 269 10.60 -10.39 -15.04
CA GLY A 269 9.63 -10.33 -16.12
C GLY A 269 10.21 -9.63 -17.34
N PRO A 270 9.61 -9.83 -18.53
CA PRO A 270 10.07 -9.19 -19.76
C PRO A 270 9.83 -7.67 -19.73
N TYR A 271 8.87 -7.21 -18.94
CA TYR A 271 8.52 -5.80 -18.78
C TYR A 271 8.42 -5.45 -17.29
N PRO A 272 8.90 -4.26 -16.87
CA PRO A 272 8.70 -3.78 -15.51
C PRO A 272 7.20 -3.71 -15.21
N PRO A 273 6.74 -4.08 -14.00
CA PRO A 273 5.35 -3.89 -13.60
C PRO A 273 5.00 -2.39 -13.54
N LEU A 274 3.72 -2.07 -13.61
CA LEU A 274 3.24 -0.77 -13.15
C LEU A 274 3.03 -0.83 -11.64
N VAL A 275 3.66 0.08 -10.92
CA VAL A 275 3.42 0.23 -9.47
C VAL A 275 2.42 1.37 -9.26
N LEU A 276 1.26 1.04 -8.68
CA LEU A 276 0.36 2.03 -8.09
C LEU A 276 0.73 2.17 -6.62
N HIS A 277 1.24 3.33 -6.21
CA HIS A 277 1.62 3.61 -4.83
C HIS A 277 0.71 4.67 -4.21
N LEU A 278 0.19 4.38 -3.02
CA LEU A 278 -0.66 5.27 -2.24
C LEU A 278 0.07 5.72 -0.97
N ALA A 279 0.15 7.02 -0.78
CA ALA A 279 0.80 7.64 0.38
C ALA A 279 0.18 9.00 0.69
N GLY A 280 0.39 9.50 1.91
CA GLY A 280 -0.01 10.84 2.29
C GLY A 280 0.56 11.90 1.34
N GLY A 281 -0.22 12.95 1.06
CA GLY A 281 0.10 13.98 0.06
C GLY A 281 1.50 14.56 0.22
N PHE A 282 1.91 14.88 1.46
CA PHE A 282 3.23 15.44 1.75
C PHE A 282 4.40 14.58 1.24
N HIS A 283 4.23 13.26 1.12
CA HIS A 283 5.24 12.35 0.58
C HIS A 283 5.33 12.35 -0.95
N VAL A 284 4.32 12.90 -1.64
CA VAL A 284 4.14 12.80 -3.10
C VAL A 284 4.23 14.14 -3.81
N GLU A 285 3.80 15.20 -3.13
CA GLU A 285 3.63 16.54 -3.71
C GLU A 285 4.97 17.21 -4.05
N ASN A 286 4.92 18.18 -4.97
CA ASN A 286 6.02 19.06 -5.37
C ASN A 286 7.26 18.35 -5.94
N GLY A 287 7.17 17.06 -6.25
CA GLY A 287 8.31 16.28 -6.74
C GLY A 287 9.35 15.95 -5.66
N THR A 288 9.05 16.22 -4.37
CA THR A 288 9.92 15.94 -3.22
C THR A 288 9.57 14.60 -2.56
N GLY A 289 10.27 14.22 -1.52
CA GLY A 289 9.97 12.99 -0.76
C GLY A 289 10.13 11.70 -1.56
N ILE A 290 9.04 10.97 -1.80
CA ILE A 290 9.07 9.71 -2.55
C ILE A 290 9.61 9.87 -3.97
N PRO A 291 9.21 10.86 -4.78
CA PRO A 291 9.80 11.09 -6.10
C PRO A 291 11.32 11.17 -6.10
N GLU A 292 11.92 11.93 -5.18
CA GLU A 292 13.37 12.06 -5.06
C GLU A 292 14.04 10.74 -4.67
N THR A 293 13.41 9.98 -3.78
CA THR A 293 13.95 8.70 -3.30
C THR A 293 13.80 7.59 -4.35
N ILE A 294 12.77 7.61 -5.18
CA ILE A 294 12.67 6.73 -6.37
C ILE A 294 13.83 7.01 -7.31
N GLU A 295 14.09 8.27 -7.67
CA GLU A 295 15.20 8.65 -8.53
C GLU A 295 16.56 8.23 -7.93
N HIS A 296 16.71 8.34 -6.59
CA HIS A 296 17.92 7.90 -5.89
C HIS A 296 18.14 6.39 -6.00
N TYR A 297 17.10 5.56 -5.77
CA TYR A 297 17.25 4.10 -5.76
C TYR A 297 17.12 3.45 -7.13
N ARG A 298 16.45 4.09 -8.07
CA ARG A 298 16.25 3.61 -9.44
C ARG A 298 16.19 4.79 -10.43
N PRO A 299 17.35 5.36 -10.79
CA PRO A 299 17.40 6.49 -11.70
C PRO A 299 16.71 6.23 -13.04
N GLY A 300 16.01 7.23 -13.55
CA GLY A 300 15.31 7.17 -14.83
C GLY A 300 13.97 6.45 -14.78
N THR A 301 13.41 6.21 -13.59
CA THR A 301 12.05 5.67 -13.41
C THR A 301 11.04 6.72 -13.88
N SER A 302 10.11 6.33 -14.76
CA SER A 302 9.02 7.21 -15.19
C SER A 302 7.92 7.24 -14.11
N VAL A 303 7.78 8.39 -13.47
CA VAL A 303 6.80 8.62 -12.39
C VAL A 303 5.71 9.55 -12.90
N ARG A 304 4.45 9.25 -12.58
CA ARG A 304 3.32 10.18 -12.67
C ARG A 304 2.78 10.41 -11.28
N SER A 305 2.74 11.66 -10.86
CA SER A 305 2.25 12.06 -9.55
C SER A 305 0.84 12.66 -9.62
N VAL A 306 0.03 12.33 -8.62
CA VAL A 306 -1.33 12.85 -8.43
C VAL A 306 -1.42 13.36 -6.99
N ALA A 307 -1.57 14.66 -6.82
CA ALA A 307 -1.86 15.28 -5.53
C ALA A 307 -3.36 15.28 -5.29
N VAL A 308 -3.82 14.97 -4.09
CA VAL A 308 -5.26 14.97 -3.74
C VAL A 308 -5.49 15.85 -2.53
N ARG A 309 -6.50 16.70 -2.61
CA ARG A 309 -6.90 17.61 -1.55
C ARG A 309 -8.41 17.65 -1.38
N ALA A 310 -8.88 17.49 -0.14
CA ALA A 310 -10.28 17.67 0.21
C ALA A 310 -10.59 19.16 0.36
N VAL A 311 -11.62 19.63 -0.36
CA VAL A 311 -12.02 21.04 -0.39
C VAL A 311 -13.56 21.16 -0.39
N SER A 312 -14.05 22.32 0.02
CA SER A 312 -15.51 22.57 0.02
C SER A 312 -16.11 22.72 -1.38
N GLU A 313 -15.33 23.10 -2.39
CA GLU A 313 -15.77 23.33 -3.76
C GLU A 313 -14.76 22.81 -4.79
N PRO A 314 -14.81 21.52 -5.16
CA PRO A 314 -13.85 20.92 -6.10
C PRO A 314 -13.82 21.56 -7.49
N SER A 315 -14.87 22.27 -7.89
CA SER A 315 -14.94 22.95 -9.19
C SER A 315 -14.07 24.20 -9.29
N VAL A 316 -13.51 24.66 -8.17
CA VAL A 316 -12.59 25.81 -8.10
C VAL A 316 -11.20 25.30 -7.78
N PHE A 317 -10.27 25.53 -8.70
CA PHE A 317 -8.87 25.15 -8.48
C PHE A 317 -8.27 25.99 -7.35
N ASP A 318 -7.57 25.33 -6.44
CA ASP A 318 -6.82 25.99 -5.39
C ASP A 318 -5.41 26.31 -5.90
N GLU A 319 -5.09 27.59 -6.04
CA GLU A 319 -3.79 28.06 -6.53
C GLU A 319 -2.61 27.62 -5.65
N GLU A 320 -2.86 27.24 -4.39
CA GLU A 320 -1.83 26.67 -3.51
C GLU A 320 -1.39 25.27 -3.96
N MET A 321 -2.19 24.63 -4.82
CA MET A 321 -1.86 23.32 -5.42
C MET A 321 -1.16 23.43 -6.77
N ASP A 322 -0.82 24.64 -7.23
CA ASP A 322 -0.08 24.82 -8.50
C ASP A 322 1.28 24.12 -8.42
N GLY A 323 1.53 23.20 -9.34
CA GLY A 323 2.77 22.40 -9.34
C GLY A 323 2.83 21.23 -8.36
N ALA A 324 1.80 20.99 -7.55
CA ALA A 324 1.81 19.94 -6.52
C ALA A 324 1.99 18.51 -7.10
N GLY A 325 1.58 18.27 -8.35
CA GLY A 325 1.75 17.01 -9.06
C GLY A 325 1.58 17.18 -10.55
N ASP A 326 1.77 16.11 -11.34
CA ASP A 326 1.40 16.12 -12.77
C ASP A 326 -0.09 16.36 -12.94
N TYR A 327 -0.87 15.87 -11.98
CA TYR A 327 -2.29 16.12 -11.84
C TYR A 327 -2.64 16.45 -10.38
N VAL A 328 -3.66 17.28 -10.22
CA VAL A 328 -4.29 17.61 -8.94
C VAL A 328 -5.74 17.14 -8.98
N ILE A 329 -6.17 16.47 -7.94
CA ILE A 329 -7.57 16.08 -7.75
C ILE A 329 -8.10 16.78 -6.50
N LEU A 330 -9.09 17.61 -6.69
CA LEU A 330 -9.83 18.20 -5.59
C LEU A 330 -11.06 17.34 -5.31
N THR A 331 -11.21 16.85 -4.09
CA THR A 331 -12.32 16.04 -3.63
C THR A 331 -13.27 16.87 -2.77
N LEU A 332 -14.54 16.55 -2.79
CA LEU A 332 -15.53 17.22 -1.97
C LEU A 332 -15.38 16.78 -0.52
N ASP A 333 -14.96 17.68 0.36
CA ASP A 333 -15.12 17.51 1.79
C ASP A 333 -16.62 17.58 2.13
N PRO A 334 -17.24 16.50 2.65
CA PRO A 334 -18.67 16.52 2.99
C PRO A 334 -19.00 17.47 4.15
N GLY A 335 -18.02 18.23 4.66
CA GLY A 335 -18.15 19.10 5.84
C GLY A 335 -17.96 18.26 7.10
N GLY A 336 -16.79 18.42 7.75
CA GLY A 336 -16.62 17.90 9.09
C GLY A 336 -17.70 18.47 10.00
N GLU A 337 -18.59 17.60 10.50
CA GLU A 337 -19.45 17.90 11.63
C GLU A 337 -18.66 17.92 12.94
#